data_04a1856cdda9e182a16898134192ec88
#
_entry.id   04a1856cdda9e182a16898134192ec88
#
_cell.length_a   1.000
_cell.length_b   1.000
_cell.length_c   1.000
_cell.angle_alpha   90.00
_cell.angle_beta   90.00
_cell.angle_gamma   90.00
#
_symmetry.space_group_name_H-M   'P 1'
#
loop_
_entity.id
_entity.type
_entity.pdbx_description
1 polymer ?
#
loop_
_entity_poly.entity_id
_entity_poly.type
_entity_poly.pdbx_seq_one_letter_code
_entity_poly.pdbx_strand_id
1 'polypeptide(L)'
;MVGEEEAEGDLSDVAYGIFEILLSRGLREQGRSLFGLVEAGTDFLPDFTAIFARFAADYPSLAEALAARFGSTDALYTLLTQGEGVVPTKTTLMYWIVQDAPDTAAGAIDAETAGKWLIFREDAGVDELWQKVRNATAEGELGISAKVSTAKPNPESRDTRKVIYVYTKDWADEADVMRIRERLREMGVVERIGYKRNIETFAGEYAEKGKKVTYYSV
;
A
#
# COMPACT_ATOMS: atom_id res chain seq x y z
N MET A 1 -27.11 16.68 10.38
CA MET A 1 -27.01 15.94 9.10
C MET A 1 -25.57 15.86 8.57
N VAL A 2 -24.80 16.94 8.52
CA VAL A 2 -23.39 16.88 8.03
C VAL A 2 -22.49 15.99 8.90
N GLY A 3 -22.68 15.93 10.22
CA GLY A 3 -21.83 15.13 11.11
C GLY A 3 -22.10 13.62 11.10
N GLU A 4 -23.26 13.16 10.67
CA GLU A 4 -23.60 11.74 10.60
C GLU A 4 -23.04 11.11 9.30
N GLU A 5 -23.09 11.82 8.18
CA GLU A 5 -22.51 11.36 6.91
C GLU A 5 -20.98 11.29 6.96
N GLU A 6 -20.29 12.23 7.64
CA GLU A 6 -18.84 12.17 7.84
C GLU A 6 -18.45 11.01 8.76
N ALA A 7 -19.23 10.71 9.81
CA ALA A 7 -18.97 9.60 10.72
C ALA A 7 -19.23 8.23 10.06
N GLU A 8 -20.23 8.11 9.19
CA GLU A 8 -20.50 6.88 8.42
C GLU A 8 -19.42 6.61 7.36
N GLY A 9 -18.90 7.65 6.69
CA GLY A 9 -17.79 7.53 5.75
C GLY A 9 -16.53 7.02 6.44
N ASP A 10 -16.21 7.50 7.63
CA ASP A 10 -15.04 7.09 8.40
C ASP A 10 -15.17 5.62 8.90
N LEU A 11 -16.35 5.22 9.39
CA LEU A 11 -16.59 3.85 9.83
C LEU A 11 -16.49 2.84 8.67
N SER A 12 -17.01 3.17 7.50
CA SER A 12 -16.94 2.29 6.34
C SER A 12 -15.52 2.18 5.77
N ASP A 13 -14.71 3.23 5.87
CA ASP A 13 -13.29 3.22 5.51
C ASP A 13 -12.48 2.30 6.45
N VAL A 14 -12.73 2.40 7.75
CA VAL A 14 -12.13 1.50 8.77
C VAL A 14 -12.56 0.06 8.54
N ALA A 15 -13.85 -0.17 8.28
CA ALA A 15 -14.40 -1.48 7.99
C ALA A 15 -13.75 -2.12 6.77
N TYR A 16 -13.56 -1.34 5.69
CA TYR A 16 -12.88 -1.83 4.50
C TYR A 16 -11.42 -2.19 4.78
N GLY A 17 -10.67 -1.34 5.49
CA GLY A 17 -9.28 -1.60 5.84
C GLY A 17 -9.10 -2.89 6.67
N ILE A 18 -9.97 -3.12 7.68
CA ILE A 18 -9.95 -4.34 8.48
C ILE A 18 -10.29 -5.57 7.62
N PHE A 19 -11.33 -5.46 6.80
CA PHE A 19 -11.73 -6.55 5.91
C PHE A 19 -10.63 -6.91 4.91
N GLU A 20 -9.97 -5.92 4.29
CA GLU A 20 -8.87 -6.14 3.36
C GLU A 20 -7.69 -6.88 4.01
N ILE A 21 -7.32 -6.50 5.24
CA ILE A 21 -6.28 -7.19 6.02
C ILE A 21 -6.65 -8.66 6.26
N LEU A 22 -7.91 -8.94 6.62
CA LEU A 22 -8.39 -10.31 6.86
C LEU A 22 -8.45 -11.11 5.57
N LEU A 23 -8.87 -10.50 4.46
CA LEU A 23 -8.87 -11.13 3.14
C LEU A 23 -7.46 -11.49 2.70
N SER A 24 -6.53 -10.53 2.75
CA SER A 24 -5.14 -10.74 2.39
C SER A 24 -4.46 -11.81 3.25
N ARG A 25 -4.77 -11.85 4.56
CA ARG A 25 -4.27 -12.88 5.47
C ARG A 25 -4.84 -14.26 5.13
N GLY A 26 -6.16 -14.37 4.97
CA GLY A 26 -6.82 -15.64 4.66
C GLY A 26 -6.36 -16.25 3.33
N LEU A 27 -6.12 -15.42 2.33
CA LEU A 27 -5.54 -15.86 1.05
C LEU A 27 -4.09 -16.31 1.22
N ARG A 28 -3.27 -15.60 2.00
CA ARG A 28 -1.87 -15.94 2.27
C ARG A 28 -1.72 -17.27 3.02
N GLU A 29 -2.61 -17.57 3.96
CA GLU A 29 -2.64 -18.88 4.65
C GLU A 29 -2.85 -20.05 3.70
N GLN A 30 -3.43 -19.79 2.52
CA GLN A 30 -3.62 -20.77 1.43
C GLN A 30 -2.48 -20.70 0.37
N GLY A 31 -1.41 -19.94 0.61
CA GLY A 31 -0.34 -19.73 -0.36
C GLY A 31 -0.73 -18.88 -1.57
N ARG A 32 -1.77 -18.04 -1.44
CA ARG A 32 -2.32 -17.19 -2.50
C ARG A 32 -2.16 -15.72 -2.14
N SER A 33 -2.21 -14.83 -3.12
CA SER A 33 -2.23 -13.39 -2.91
C SER A 33 -3.35 -12.73 -3.69
N LEU A 34 -3.97 -11.69 -3.12
CA LEU A 34 -5.03 -10.96 -3.79
C LEU A 34 -4.57 -10.44 -5.16
N PHE A 35 -3.38 -9.84 -5.21
CA PHE A 35 -2.84 -9.33 -6.47
C PHE A 35 -2.63 -10.42 -7.51
N GLY A 36 -2.10 -11.60 -7.13
CA GLY A 36 -1.91 -12.71 -8.05
C GLY A 36 -3.23 -13.21 -8.63
N LEU A 37 -4.29 -13.26 -7.82
CA LEU A 37 -5.62 -13.67 -8.26
C LEU A 37 -6.25 -12.65 -9.22
N VAL A 38 -6.19 -11.36 -8.87
CA VAL A 38 -6.75 -10.28 -9.67
C VAL A 38 -6.04 -10.16 -11.02
N GLU A 39 -4.71 -10.22 -11.03
CA GLU A 39 -3.91 -10.10 -12.26
C GLU A 39 -4.08 -11.31 -13.19
N ALA A 40 -4.24 -12.50 -12.62
CA ALA A 40 -4.52 -13.73 -13.40
C ALA A 40 -5.99 -13.85 -13.84
N GLY A 41 -6.87 -12.94 -13.38
CA GLY A 41 -8.30 -13.04 -13.59
C GLY A 41 -8.91 -14.31 -12.98
N THR A 42 -8.30 -14.82 -11.90
CA THR A 42 -8.72 -16.05 -11.24
C THR A 42 -9.89 -15.75 -10.29
N ASP A 43 -10.96 -16.53 -10.40
CA ASP A 43 -12.08 -16.43 -9.46
C ASP A 43 -11.67 -16.82 -8.04
N PHE A 44 -12.01 -15.99 -7.06
CA PHE A 44 -11.80 -16.24 -5.63
C PHE A 44 -13.07 -15.97 -4.80
N LEU A 45 -14.24 -15.98 -5.45
CA LEU A 45 -15.52 -15.75 -4.79
C LEU A 45 -15.78 -16.70 -3.60
N PRO A 46 -15.44 -18.01 -3.67
CA PRO A 46 -15.62 -18.90 -2.53
C PRO A 46 -14.79 -18.48 -1.30
N ASP A 47 -13.52 -18.07 -1.50
CA ASP A 47 -12.65 -17.61 -0.40
C ASP A 47 -13.13 -16.29 0.15
N PHE A 48 -13.47 -15.33 -0.75
CA PHE A 48 -14.04 -14.05 -0.37
C PHE A 48 -15.29 -14.23 0.49
N THR A 49 -16.22 -15.07 0.06
CA THR A 49 -17.49 -15.31 0.77
C THR A 49 -17.25 -15.92 2.15
N ALA A 50 -16.35 -16.90 2.26
CA ALA A 50 -16.03 -17.54 3.54
C ALA A 50 -15.37 -16.54 4.52
N ILE A 51 -14.42 -15.72 4.02
CA ILE A 51 -13.73 -14.71 4.85
C ILE A 51 -14.69 -13.59 5.23
N PHE A 52 -15.56 -13.12 4.32
CA PHE A 52 -16.55 -12.10 4.62
C PHE A 52 -17.57 -12.58 5.67
N ALA A 53 -18.01 -13.84 5.60
CA ALA A 53 -18.92 -14.42 6.59
C ALA A 53 -18.29 -14.44 7.99
N ARG A 54 -17.00 -14.78 8.12
CA ARG A 54 -16.27 -14.70 9.38
C ARG A 54 -16.15 -13.26 9.87
N PHE A 55 -15.77 -12.33 8.98
CA PHE A 55 -15.70 -10.90 9.29
C PHE A 55 -17.03 -10.37 9.80
N ALA A 56 -18.15 -10.72 9.16
CA ALA A 56 -19.49 -10.32 9.60
C ALA A 56 -19.90 -10.90 10.96
N ALA A 57 -19.45 -12.11 11.27
CA ALA A 57 -19.68 -12.72 12.57
C ALA A 57 -18.86 -12.06 13.68
N ASP A 58 -17.60 -11.74 13.40
CA ASP A 58 -16.67 -11.15 14.39
C ASP A 58 -16.89 -9.62 14.56
N TYR A 59 -17.33 -8.94 13.49
CA TYR A 59 -17.48 -7.47 13.42
C TYR A 59 -18.79 -7.05 12.75
N PRO A 60 -19.97 -7.36 13.34
CA PRO A 60 -21.27 -7.16 12.67
C PRO A 60 -21.51 -5.70 12.27
N SER A 61 -21.21 -4.72 13.12
CA SER A 61 -21.40 -3.30 12.79
C SER A 61 -20.52 -2.81 11.64
N LEU A 62 -19.30 -3.37 11.51
CA LEU A 62 -18.43 -3.04 10.38
C LEU A 62 -18.92 -3.68 9.08
N ALA A 63 -19.45 -4.91 9.16
CA ALA A 63 -20.05 -5.57 8.00
C ALA A 63 -21.31 -4.84 7.53
N GLU A 64 -22.14 -4.33 8.45
CA GLU A 64 -23.28 -3.48 8.12
C GLU A 64 -22.84 -2.19 7.44
N ALA A 65 -21.80 -1.53 7.93
CA ALA A 65 -21.25 -0.31 7.31
C ALA A 65 -20.74 -0.57 5.88
N LEU A 66 -20.07 -1.72 5.64
CA LEU A 66 -19.67 -2.13 4.28
C LEU A 66 -20.89 -2.41 3.38
N ALA A 67 -21.90 -3.13 3.90
CA ALA A 67 -23.10 -3.44 3.14
C ALA A 67 -23.88 -2.16 2.79
N ALA A 68 -23.98 -1.20 3.70
CA ALA A 68 -24.61 0.09 3.45
C ALA A 68 -23.88 0.89 2.35
N ARG A 69 -22.53 0.89 2.41
CA ARG A 69 -21.70 1.62 1.44
C ARG A 69 -21.76 1.04 0.03
N PHE A 70 -21.68 -0.26 -0.11
CA PHE A 70 -21.58 -0.95 -1.42
C PHE A 70 -22.89 -1.51 -1.90
N GLY A 71 -23.94 -1.52 -1.10
CA GLY A 71 -25.25 -2.09 -1.41
C GLY A 71 -25.29 -3.62 -1.38
N SER A 72 -24.18 -4.28 -1.65
CA SER A 72 -24.07 -5.75 -1.57
C SER A 72 -22.61 -6.22 -1.45
N THR A 73 -22.43 -7.44 -0.97
CA THR A 73 -21.12 -8.12 -0.96
C THR A 73 -20.60 -8.40 -2.37
N ASP A 74 -21.50 -8.66 -3.32
CA ASP A 74 -21.14 -8.90 -4.73
C ASP A 74 -20.55 -7.63 -5.38
N ALA A 75 -21.06 -6.46 -5.03
CA ALA A 75 -20.50 -5.20 -5.50
C ALA A 75 -19.08 -4.97 -4.96
N LEU A 76 -18.83 -5.30 -3.68
CA LEU A 76 -17.50 -5.26 -3.09
C LEU A 76 -16.55 -6.26 -3.76
N TYR A 77 -16.99 -7.49 -4.00
CA TYR A 77 -16.21 -8.49 -4.74
C TYR A 77 -15.86 -8.00 -6.16
N THR A 78 -16.81 -7.40 -6.84
CA THR A 78 -16.60 -6.82 -8.18
C THR A 78 -15.53 -5.73 -8.17
N LEU A 79 -15.52 -4.84 -7.16
CA LEU A 79 -14.48 -3.82 -7.03
C LEU A 79 -13.09 -4.43 -6.85
N LEU A 80 -12.96 -5.45 -6.01
CA LEU A 80 -11.69 -6.16 -5.81
C LEU A 80 -11.20 -6.80 -7.11
N THR A 81 -12.07 -7.49 -7.86
CA THR A 81 -11.70 -8.09 -9.15
C THR A 81 -11.34 -7.07 -10.23
N GLN A 82 -11.81 -5.83 -10.10
CA GLN A 82 -11.47 -4.72 -10.99
C GLN A 82 -10.13 -4.03 -10.62
N GLY A 83 -9.53 -4.39 -9.48
CA GLY A 83 -8.20 -3.91 -9.08
C GLY A 83 -8.17 -3.02 -7.83
N GLU A 84 -9.28 -2.84 -7.13
CA GLU A 84 -9.30 -2.17 -5.82
C GLU A 84 -8.37 -2.93 -4.85
N GLY A 85 -7.49 -2.19 -4.15
CA GLY A 85 -6.48 -2.76 -3.26
C GLY A 85 -5.26 -3.39 -3.95
N VAL A 86 -5.22 -3.43 -5.29
CA VAL A 86 -4.14 -4.03 -6.09
C VAL A 86 -3.50 -3.04 -7.04
N VAL A 87 -4.32 -2.29 -7.78
CA VAL A 87 -3.89 -1.35 -8.83
C VAL A 87 -3.99 0.08 -8.29
N PRO A 88 -2.89 0.83 -8.15
CA PRO A 88 -2.88 2.17 -7.55
C PRO A 88 -3.90 3.14 -8.15
N THR A 89 -4.03 3.19 -9.46
CA THR A 89 -4.96 4.11 -10.14
C THR A 89 -6.43 3.69 -10.04
N LYS A 90 -6.71 2.46 -9.61
CA LYS A 90 -8.06 1.92 -9.43
C LYS A 90 -8.47 1.82 -7.95
N THR A 91 -7.53 2.01 -7.04
CA THR A 91 -7.77 1.92 -5.60
C THR A 91 -8.26 3.26 -5.08
N THR A 92 -9.49 3.28 -4.58
CA THR A 92 -10.18 4.50 -4.11
C THR A 92 -10.60 4.43 -2.64
N LEU A 93 -10.53 3.26 -2.02
CA LEU A 93 -11.01 3.02 -0.66
C LEU A 93 -9.92 3.17 0.40
N MET A 94 -8.65 3.08 0.03
CA MET A 94 -7.50 3.22 0.91
C MET A 94 -6.47 4.19 0.34
N TYR A 95 -5.73 4.90 1.20
CA TYR A 95 -4.68 5.84 0.78
C TYR A 95 -3.41 5.17 0.28
N TRP A 96 -3.15 3.94 0.73
CA TRP A 96 -1.92 3.20 0.45
C TRP A 96 -2.19 1.74 0.18
N ILE A 97 -1.55 1.18 -0.84
CA ILE A 97 -1.35 -0.26 -0.99
C ILE A 97 0.02 -0.58 -0.41
N VAL A 98 0.11 -1.62 0.42
CA VAL A 98 1.35 -2.02 1.11
C VAL A 98 1.70 -3.44 0.74
N GLN A 99 2.99 -3.69 0.54
CA GLN A 99 3.56 -5.02 0.37
C GLN A 99 4.78 -5.17 1.27
N ASP A 100 4.74 -6.13 2.17
CA ASP A 100 5.88 -6.51 3.00
C ASP A 100 6.68 -7.65 2.35
N ALA A 101 7.98 -7.70 2.62
CA ALA A 101 8.81 -8.84 2.28
C ALA A 101 8.44 -10.07 3.14
N PRO A 102 8.77 -11.31 2.71
CA PRO A 102 8.27 -12.55 3.32
C PRO A 102 8.50 -12.67 4.83
N ASP A 103 9.65 -12.27 5.32
CA ASP A 103 10.03 -12.43 6.73
C ASP A 103 9.90 -11.13 7.54
N THR A 104 9.20 -10.14 7.00
CA THR A 104 9.01 -8.87 7.67
C THR A 104 7.93 -9.00 8.75
N ALA A 105 8.31 -8.86 10.01
CA ALA A 105 7.36 -8.83 11.11
C ALA A 105 6.47 -7.58 11.05
N ALA A 106 5.24 -7.69 11.51
CA ALA A 106 4.36 -6.54 11.66
C ALA A 106 5.03 -5.47 12.54
N GLY A 107 5.14 -4.24 12.03
CA GLY A 107 5.84 -3.15 12.72
C GLY A 107 7.37 -3.12 12.56
N ALA A 108 7.94 -3.92 11.65
CA ALA A 108 9.39 -3.98 11.43
C ALA A 108 10.01 -2.70 10.83
N ILE A 109 9.21 -1.75 10.36
CA ILE A 109 9.73 -0.47 9.89
C ILE A 109 10.02 0.40 11.13
N ASP A 110 11.24 0.30 11.62
CA ASP A 110 11.70 1.04 12.79
C ASP A 110 11.80 2.55 12.49
N ALA A 111 11.40 3.37 13.47
CA ALA A 111 11.37 4.81 13.31
C ALA A 111 12.76 5.45 13.23
N GLU A 112 13.75 4.88 13.91
CA GLU A 112 15.10 5.43 14.04
C GLU A 112 16.06 4.88 12.99
N THR A 113 15.95 3.57 12.68
CA THR A 113 16.90 2.87 11.81
C THR A 113 16.43 2.75 10.37
N ALA A 114 15.12 2.62 10.12
CA ALA A 114 14.63 2.47 8.76
C ALA A 114 14.76 3.76 7.92
N GLY A 115 14.86 3.56 6.61
CA GLY A 115 14.77 4.64 5.63
C GLY A 115 13.99 4.20 4.41
N LYS A 116 13.82 5.10 3.45
CA LYS A 116 13.03 4.83 2.24
C LYS A 116 13.48 5.61 1.02
N TRP A 117 13.48 4.95 -0.13
CA TRP A 117 13.51 5.59 -1.44
C TRP A 117 12.14 6.16 -1.77
N LEU A 118 12.10 7.35 -2.39
CA LEU A 118 10.89 8.06 -2.82
C LEU A 118 10.88 8.12 -4.35
N ILE A 119 9.89 7.50 -4.99
CA ILE A 119 9.76 7.44 -6.44
C ILE A 119 8.42 8.06 -6.81
N PHE A 120 8.44 9.16 -7.53
CA PHE A 120 7.22 9.85 -7.98
C PHE A 120 6.90 9.44 -9.41
N ARG A 121 5.62 9.13 -9.68
CA ARG A 121 5.13 8.72 -11.00
C ARG A 121 3.78 9.36 -11.30
N GLU A 122 3.59 9.72 -12.58
CA GLU A 122 2.26 10.01 -13.10
C GLU A 122 1.42 8.74 -13.19
N ASP A 123 0.10 8.89 -13.23
CA ASP A 123 -0.83 7.76 -13.32
C ASP A 123 -0.52 6.83 -14.49
N ALA A 124 -0.06 7.36 -15.61
CA ALA A 124 0.30 6.59 -16.82
C ALA A 124 1.44 5.57 -16.63
N GLY A 125 2.21 5.64 -15.55
CA GLY A 125 3.36 4.75 -15.33
C GLY A 125 3.43 4.13 -13.94
N VAL A 126 2.56 4.53 -13.02
CA VAL A 126 2.65 4.08 -11.64
C VAL A 126 2.21 2.62 -11.49
N ASP A 127 1.19 2.18 -12.19
CA ASP A 127 0.63 0.82 -12.04
C ASP A 127 1.65 -0.24 -12.47
N GLU A 128 2.30 -0.05 -13.63
CA GLU A 128 3.35 -0.97 -14.12
C GLU A 128 4.57 -1.00 -13.19
N LEU A 129 5.02 0.17 -12.73
CA LEU A 129 6.17 0.23 -11.82
C LEU A 129 5.81 -0.38 -10.46
N TRP A 130 4.62 -0.10 -9.94
CA TRP A 130 4.16 -0.71 -8.70
C TRP A 130 4.13 -2.24 -8.77
N GLN A 131 3.63 -2.80 -9.85
CA GLN A 131 3.63 -4.24 -10.05
C GLN A 131 5.02 -4.84 -9.93
N LYS A 132 6.03 -4.23 -10.57
CA LYS A 132 7.44 -4.67 -10.49
C LYS A 132 7.99 -4.56 -9.06
N VAL A 133 7.80 -3.40 -8.42
CA VAL A 133 8.25 -3.13 -7.05
C VAL A 133 7.59 -4.08 -6.05
N ARG A 134 6.27 -4.26 -6.15
CA ARG A 134 5.50 -5.17 -5.30
C ARG A 134 5.99 -6.61 -5.42
N ASN A 135 6.14 -7.11 -6.65
CA ASN A 135 6.58 -8.48 -6.88
C ASN A 135 7.97 -8.72 -6.32
N ALA A 136 8.93 -7.85 -6.61
CA ALA A 136 10.28 -7.96 -6.08
C ALA A 136 10.34 -7.84 -4.54
N THR A 137 9.45 -7.05 -3.94
CA THR A 137 9.31 -6.99 -2.46
C THR A 137 8.72 -8.29 -1.92
N ALA A 138 7.68 -8.84 -2.56
CA ALA A 138 7.05 -10.10 -2.16
C ALA A 138 8.00 -11.30 -2.29
N GLU A 139 8.98 -11.24 -3.19
CA GLU A 139 10.03 -12.25 -3.40
C GLU A 139 11.25 -12.04 -2.50
N GLY A 140 11.28 -10.96 -1.72
CA GLY A 140 12.42 -10.63 -0.84
C GLY A 140 13.65 -10.07 -1.57
N GLU A 141 13.51 -9.70 -2.84
CA GLU A 141 14.60 -9.21 -3.69
C GLU A 141 14.86 -7.70 -3.56
N LEU A 142 13.94 -6.95 -2.98
CA LEU A 142 14.03 -5.49 -2.91
C LEU A 142 14.29 -5.01 -1.48
N GLY A 143 13.37 -4.30 -0.86
CA GLY A 143 13.47 -3.84 0.52
C GLY A 143 12.62 -4.67 1.48
N ILE A 144 12.54 -4.25 2.73
CA ILE A 144 11.73 -4.94 3.75
C ILE A 144 10.23 -4.71 3.58
N SER A 145 9.86 -3.62 2.93
CA SER A 145 8.47 -3.26 2.63
C SER A 145 8.43 -2.23 1.51
N ALA A 146 7.35 -2.19 0.79
CA ALA A 146 7.04 -1.10 -0.15
C ALA A 146 5.60 -0.65 0.01
N LYS A 147 5.31 0.61 -0.33
CA LYS A 147 3.94 1.11 -0.43
C LYS A 147 3.80 2.13 -1.54
N VAL A 148 2.59 2.23 -2.06
CA VAL A 148 2.24 3.20 -3.11
C VAL A 148 0.99 3.97 -2.71
N SER A 149 0.97 5.28 -3.00
CA SER A 149 -0.24 6.09 -2.87
C SER A 149 -1.23 5.77 -3.99
N THR A 150 -2.51 5.91 -3.69
CA THR A 150 -3.60 5.44 -4.53
C THR A 150 -4.38 6.58 -5.19
N ALA A 151 -5.47 6.24 -5.89
CA ALA A 151 -6.40 7.22 -6.44
C ALA A 151 -7.32 7.85 -5.37
N LYS A 152 -7.32 7.35 -4.11
CA LYS A 152 -8.07 8.00 -3.04
C LYS A 152 -7.56 9.42 -2.81
N PRO A 153 -8.42 10.46 -2.92
CA PRO A 153 -8.01 11.84 -2.71
C PRO A 153 -7.43 12.04 -1.30
N ASN A 154 -6.19 12.51 -1.23
CA ASN A 154 -5.54 12.82 0.06
C ASN A 154 -5.42 14.35 0.21
N PRO A 155 -6.20 14.99 1.11
CA PRO A 155 -6.16 16.44 1.31
C PRO A 155 -4.78 16.97 1.77
N GLU A 156 -3.95 16.11 2.38
CA GLU A 156 -2.61 16.47 2.85
C GLU A 156 -1.56 16.39 1.74
N SER A 157 -1.87 15.77 0.60
CA SER A 157 -0.94 15.67 -0.52
C SER A 157 -0.85 16.98 -1.27
N ARG A 158 0.39 17.45 -1.47
CA ARG A 158 0.68 18.64 -2.29
C ARG A 158 1.14 18.29 -3.70
N ASP A 159 1.37 17.02 -4.00
CA ASP A 159 1.82 16.51 -5.29
C ASP A 159 0.66 15.75 -5.96
N THR A 160 0.45 16.00 -7.23
CA THR A 160 -0.58 15.30 -8.02
C THR A 160 -0.13 13.91 -8.47
N ARG A 161 1.19 13.68 -8.48
CA ARG A 161 1.76 12.37 -8.81
C ARG A 161 1.54 11.37 -7.68
N LYS A 162 1.52 10.10 -8.05
CA LYS A 162 1.61 9.01 -7.08
C LYS A 162 3.05 8.87 -6.58
N VAL A 163 3.21 8.41 -5.35
CA VAL A 163 4.53 8.14 -4.77
C VAL A 163 4.62 6.66 -4.38
N ILE A 164 5.73 6.03 -4.74
CA ILE A 164 6.13 4.70 -4.27
C ILE A 164 7.24 4.88 -3.25
N TYR A 165 7.08 4.29 -2.07
CA TYR A 165 8.12 4.17 -1.05
C TYR A 165 8.65 2.75 -1.03
N VAL A 166 9.99 2.62 -1.03
CA VAL A 166 10.67 1.34 -0.83
C VAL A 166 11.53 1.45 0.42
N TYR A 167 11.16 0.70 1.45
CA TYR A 167 11.79 0.78 2.77
C TYR A 167 12.99 -0.14 2.87
N THR A 168 14.07 0.39 3.47
CA THR A 168 15.26 -0.36 3.89
C THR A 168 15.22 -0.59 5.39
N LYS A 169 15.88 -1.65 5.85
CA LYS A 169 15.91 -2.00 7.27
C LYS A 169 16.75 -1.00 8.08
N ASP A 170 17.89 -0.60 7.52
CA ASP A 170 18.85 0.29 8.17
C ASP A 170 19.37 1.32 7.16
N TRP A 171 19.15 2.60 7.42
CA TRP A 171 19.66 3.69 6.59
C TRP A 171 21.18 3.84 6.65
N ALA A 172 21.83 3.31 7.71
CA ALA A 172 23.28 3.34 7.87
C ALA A 172 23.98 2.22 7.11
N ASP A 173 23.27 1.16 6.69
CA ASP A 173 23.78 0.14 5.76
C ASP A 173 23.76 0.68 4.32
N GLU A 174 24.75 1.50 3.98
CA GLU A 174 24.89 2.09 2.66
C GLU A 174 24.93 1.05 1.54
N ALA A 175 25.52 -0.11 1.81
CA ALA A 175 25.62 -1.18 0.82
C ALA A 175 24.23 -1.72 0.43
N ASP A 176 23.37 -1.99 1.41
CA ASP A 176 22.00 -2.44 1.14
C ASP A 176 21.14 -1.32 0.53
N VAL A 177 21.26 -0.09 1.03
CA VAL A 177 20.55 1.08 0.47
C VAL A 177 20.87 1.25 -1.02
N MET A 178 22.16 1.14 -1.42
CA MET A 178 22.57 1.28 -2.82
C MET A 178 22.23 0.03 -3.66
N ARG A 179 22.29 -1.19 -3.09
CA ARG A 179 21.81 -2.40 -3.74
C ARG A 179 20.36 -2.25 -4.19
N ILE A 180 19.49 -1.75 -3.29
CA ILE A 180 18.09 -1.50 -3.60
C ILE A 180 17.95 -0.42 -4.68
N ARG A 181 18.81 0.63 -4.65
CA ARG A 181 18.82 1.66 -5.70
C ARG A 181 19.15 1.09 -7.08
N GLU A 182 20.15 0.22 -7.18
CA GLU A 182 20.50 -0.44 -8.46
C GLU A 182 19.35 -1.34 -8.95
N ARG A 183 18.71 -2.08 -8.04
CA ARG A 183 17.55 -2.90 -8.41
C ARG A 183 16.40 -2.03 -8.94
N LEU A 184 16.17 -0.86 -8.36
CA LEU A 184 15.18 0.10 -8.88
C LEU A 184 15.56 0.63 -10.27
N ARG A 185 16.86 0.82 -10.57
CA ARG A 185 17.34 1.19 -11.91
C ARG A 185 17.02 0.12 -12.95
N GLU A 186 17.24 -1.13 -12.61
CA GLU A 186 16.89 -2.28 -13.47
C GLU A 186 15.38 -2.34 -13.77
N MET A 187 14.54 -1.89 -12.84
CA MET A 187 13.10 -1.77 -13.03
C MET A 187 12.67 -0.56 -13.87
N GLY A 188 13.61 0.30 -14.28
CA GLY A 188 13.36 1.47 -15.11
C GLY A 188 13.30 2.80 -14.34
N VAL A 189 13.69 2.83 -13.05
CA VAL A 189 13.81 4.07 -12.27
C VAL A 189 15.21 4.64 -12.46
N VAL A 190 15.48 5.18 -13.65
CA VAL A 190 16.83 5.66 -14.04
C VAL A 190 17.08 7.12 -13.64
N GLU A 191 16.03 7.87 -13.39
CA GLU A 191 16.13 9.26 -12.95
C GLU A 191 16.67 9.37 -11.53
N ARG A 192 17.12 10.56 -11.18
CA ARG A 192 17.56 10.87 -9.83
C ARG A 192 16.39 10.84 -8.85
N ILE A 193 16.50 10.02 -7.81
CA ILE A 193 15.51 9.93 -6.74
C ILE A 193 16.12 10.24 -5.37
N GLY A 194 15.27 10.60 -4.40
CA GLY A 194 15.65 10.90 -3.04
C GLY A 194 15.48 9.72 -2.11
N TYR A 195 16.40 9.61 -1.15
CA TYR A 195 16.27 8.69 -0.01
C TYR A 195 16.10 9.49 1.28
N LYS A 196 15.14 9.11 2.10
CA LYS A 196 14.81 9.78 3.36
C LYS A 196 14.87 8.79 4.52
N ARG A 197 15.52 9.19 5.62
CA ARG A 197 15.48 8.42 6.87
C ARG A 197 14.11 8.57 7.54
N ASN A 198 13.64 7.54 8.20
CA ASN A 198 12.33 7.60 8.86
C ASN A 198 12.31 8.61 10.00
N ILE A 199 13.39 8.76 10.74
CA ILE A 199 13.54 9.73 11.83
C ILE A 199 13.20 11.17 11.38
N GLU A 200 13.54 11.55 10.15
CA GLU A 200 13.24 12.88 9.59
C GLU A 200 11.73 13.04 9.31
N THR A 201 11.03 11.94 9.06
CA THR A 201 9.58 11.94 8.84
C THR A 201 8.83 12.11 10.16
N PHE A 202 9.27 11.43 11.22
CA PHE A 202 8.66 11.53 12.55
C PHE A 202 8.95 12.87 13.25
N ALA A 203 10.10 13.49 12.95
CA ALA A 203 10.43 14.83 13.44
C ALA A 203 9.61 15.96 12.77
N GLY A 204 8.69 15.61 11.83
CA GLY A 204 7.90 16.60 11.09
C GLY A 204 8.72 17.45 10.12
N GLU A 205 9.94 17.03 9.82
CA GLU A 205 10.83 17.69 8.86
C GLU A 205 10.34 17.44 7.43
N TYR A 206 9.26 18.10 7.07
CA TYR A 206 8.83 18.26 5.68
C TYR A 206 9.63 19.42 5.08
N ALA A 207 9.86 19.38 3.76
CA ALA A 207 10.61 20.39 3.03
C ALA A 207 10.11 21.82 3.31
N GLU A 208 10.54 22.42 4.42
CA GLU A 208 10.53 23.86 4.60
C GLU A 208 11.65 24.45 3.74
N LYS A 209 11.39 25.61 3.14
CA LYS A 209 12.34 26.29 2.24
C LYS A 209 13.74 26.33 2.84
N GLY A 210 14.66 25.54 2.23
CA GLY A 210 16.10 25.59 2.52
C GLY A 210 16.69 24.43 3.31
N LYS A 211 15.91 23.51 3.87
CA LYS A 211 16.45 22.29 4.51
C LYS A 211 16.61 21.14 3.49
N LYS A 212 17.78 20.49 3.51
CA LYS A 212 18.03 19.27 2.74
C LYS A 212 17.32 18.11 3.43
N VAL A 213 16.17 17.69 2.88
CA VAL A 213 15.29 16.64 3.44
C VAL A 213 15.67 15.25 2.97
N THR A 214 16.63 15.12 2.06
CA THR A 214 17.09 13.84 1.53
C THR A 214 18.48 13.51 2.00
N TYR A 215 18.67 12.29 2.53
CA TYR A 215 19.97 11.80 2.99
C TYR A 215 20.85 11.42 1.79
N TYR A 216 20.31 10.60 0.85
CA TYR A 216 20.92 10.36 -0.47
C TYR A 216 20.05 10.97 -1.58
N SER A 217 20.70 11.31 -2.69
CA SER A 217 20.02 11.76 -3.89
C SER A 217 20.85 11.34 -5.11
N VAL A 218 20.52 10.21 -5.68
CA VAL A 218 21.23 9.53 -6.77
C VAL A 218 20.30 9.00 -7.83
#